data_1caca85031793d2d6a194bcc889250ea
#
_entry.id   1caca85031793d2d6a194bcc889250ea
#
_cell.length_a   1.000
_cell.length_b   1.000
_cell.length_c   1.000
_cell.angle_alpha   90.00
_cell.angle_beta   90.00
_cell.angle_gamma   90.00
#
_symmetry.space_group_name_H-M   'P 1'
#
loop_
_entity.id
_entity.type
_entity.pdbx_description
1 polymer ?
#
loop_
_entity_poly.entity_id
_entity_poly.type
_entity_poly.pdbx_seq_one_letter_code
_entity_poly.pdbx_strand_id
1 'polypeptide(L)'
;MFYSTAHPNLTTDHKVHNPRALETSYNEWKNNKTGFMSTFPFGVFAYARMDERLAKEPLWQKYLKEAPAGSDPMGLHPTKQPSIELFNTECYGGPKQYDDFPNAPDQSAFSIIVELFSPRSRGSVTLASRDPVANPVVDPAFLAHELDLLVLSEGCRFADEVITKGAGTTDVVTGSWPKGLGYGESGQMRTRKEWEPYVKDHATTCKFFYPYCIERERERERC
;
A
#
# COMPACT_ATOMS: atom_id res chain seq x y z
N MET A 1 3.86 2.01 4.64
CA MET A 1 4.58 1.97 5.94
C MET A 1 6.06 1.86 5.66
N PHE A 2 6.90 2.48 6.47
CA PHE A 2 8.34 2.62 6.23
C PHE A 2 9.11 2.10 7.42
N TYR A 3 10.24 1.44 7.17
CA TYR A 3 11.07 0.86 8.20
C TYR A 3 12.53 1.16 7.93
N SER A 4 13.25 1.62 8.96
CA SER A 4 14.69 1.80 8.93
C SER A 4 15.40 0.48 9.21
N THR A 5 16.62 0.34 8.67
CA THR A 5 17.43 -0.86 8.79
C THR A 5 18.72 -0.61 9.60
N ALA A 6 19.19 -1.65 10.28
CA ALA A 6 20.39 -1.60 11.10
C ALA A 6 21.70 -1.45 10.29
N HIS A 7 21.67 -1.83 9.02
CA HIS A 7 22.86 -1.88 8.17
C HIS A 7 22.77 -0.86 7.05
N PRO A 8 23.73 0.03 6.89
CA PRO A 8 23.81 0.93 5.75
C PRO A 8 23.96 0.11 4.45
N ASN A 9 23.38 0.62 3.38
CA ASN A 9 23.37 0.00 2.05
C ASN A 9 22.64 -1.35 1.93
N LEU A 10 21.84 -1.71 2.93
CA LEU A 10 20.97 -2.88 2.83
C LEU A 10 19.83 -2.64 1.83
N THR A 11 19.46 -1.38 1.64
CA THR A 11 18.45 -0.94 0.69
C THR A 11 19.08 -0.18 -0.47
N THR A 12 18.28 0.21 -1.44
CA THR A 12 18.75 0.94 -2.63
C THR A 12 18.72 2.47 -2.47
N ASP A 13 18.48 2.98 -1.27
CA ASP A 13 18.38 4.42 -1.00
C ASP A 13 19.61 5.20 -1.48
N HIS A 14 20.80 4.66 -1.25
CA HIS A 14 22.05 5.27 -1.68
C HIS A 14 22.17 5.44 -3.22
N LYS A 15 21.37 4.70 -4.00
CA LYS A 15 21.28 4.82 -5.46
C LYS A 15 20.12 5.72 -5.89
N VAL A 16 18.98 5.63 -5.21
CA VAL A 16 17.74 6.32 -5.59
C VAL A 16 17.76 7.78 -5.12
N HIS A 17 18.17 8.02 -3.88
CA HIS A 17 18.11 9.34 -3.25
C HIS A 17 19.41 10.15 -3.39
N ASN A 18 20.41 9.62 -4.08
CA ASN A 18 21.65 10.33 -4.41
C ASN A 18 21.65 10.72 -5.90
N PRO A 19 21.54 12.02 -6.24
CA PRO A 19 21.44 12.46 -7.65
C PRO A 19 22.59 11.97 -8.53
N ARG A 20 23.83 11.95 -8.01
CA ARG A 20 25.00 11.46 -8.77
C ARG A 20 24.96 9.97 -9.02
N ALA A 21 24.54 9.19 -8.01
CA ALA A 21 24.41 7.75 -8.15
C ALA A 21 23.25 7.38 -9.09
N LEU A 22 22.16 8.15 -9.06
CA LEU A 22 21.03 7.98 -9.98
C LEU A 22 21.44 8.29 -11.42
N GLU A 23 22.17 9.39 -11.66
CA GLU A 23 22.71 9.75 -12.97
C GLU A 23 23.67 8.66 -13.50
N THR A 24 24.55 8.15 -12.65
CA THR A 24 25.46 7.04 -12.99
C THR A 24 24.66 5.81 -13.41
N SER A 25 23.66 5.43 -12.65
CA SER A 25 22.78 4.29 -12.94
C SER A 25 21.99 4.48 -14.24
N TYR A 26 21.52 5.71 -14.50
CA TYR A 26 20.86 6.05 -15.77
C TYR A 26 21.79 5.91 -16.96
N ASN A 27 23.03 6.42 -16.87
CA ASN A 27 24.02 6.31 -17.94
C ASN A 27 24.44 4.86 -18.20
N GLU A 28 24.58 4.05 -17.17
CA GLU A 28 24.82 2.60 -17.29
C GLU A 28 23.70 1.93 -18.07
N TRP A 29 22.45 2.16 -17.65
CA TRP A 29 21.30 1.62 -18.37
C TRP A 29 21.20 2.12 -19.82
N LYS A 30 21.41 3.44 -20.02
CA LYS A 30 21.33 4.05 -21.36
C LYS A 30 22.32 3.42 -22.33
N ASN A 31 23.56 3.22 -21.88
CA ASN A 31 24.65 2.75 -22.74
C ASN A 31 24.69 1.23 -22.85
N ASN A 32 24.50 0.53 -21.75
CA ASN A 32 24.75 -0.92 -21.66
C ASN A 32 23.47 -1.74 -21.48
N LYS A 33 22.33 -1.12 -21.17
CA LYS A 33 21.04 -1.78 -20.82
C LYS A 33 21.17 -2.72 -19.61
N THR A 34 22.07 -2.41 -18.70
CA THR A 34 22.37 -3.15 -17.48
C THR A 34 22.31 -2.25 -16.26
N GLY A 35 22.60 -2.79 -15.09
CA GLY A 35 22.68 -2.08 -13.82
C GLY A 35 21.34 -1.90 -13.13
N PHE A 36 21.34 -1.05 -12.10
CA PHE A 36 20.21 -0.85 -11.20
C PHE A 36 18.90 -0.50 -11.92
N MET A 37 18.94 0.38 -12.92
CA MET A 37 17.73 0.81 -13.64
C MET A 37 17.20 -0.22 -14.64
N SER A 38 17.87 -1.36 -14.81
CA SER A 38 17.38 -2.52 -15.58
C SER A 38 16.65 -3.55 -14.73
N THR A 39 16.60 -3.35 -13.42
CA THR A 39 15.93 -4.24 -12.47
C THR A 39 14.56 -3.72 -12.09
N PHE A 40 13.69 -4.64 -11.67
CA PHE A 40 12.38 -4.28 -11.15
C PHE A 40 12.54 -3.77 -9.70
N PRO A 41 12.01 -2.59 -9.35
CA PRO A 41 12.29 -1.94 -8.06
C PRO A 41 11.49 -2.50 -6.88
N PHE A 42 10.71 -3.52 -7.08
CA PHE A 42 9.91 -4.16 -6.06
C PHE A 42 10.46 -5.54 -5.73
N GLY A 43 10.47 -5.87 -4.45
CA GLY A 43 10.99 -7.14 -3.97
C GLY A 43 9.95 -8.26 -4.02
N VAL A 44 9.41 -8.63 -2.87
CA VAL A 44 8.49 -9.75 -2.71
C VAL A 44 7.05 -9.28 -2.72
N PHE A 45 6.18 -10.04 -3.39
CA PHE A 45 4.74 -9.87 -3.36
C PHE A 45 4.13 -11.01 -2.53
N ALA A 46 3.23 -10.66 -1.63
CA ALA A 46 2.48 -11.61 -0.80
C ALA A 46 1.00 -11.27 -0.81
N TYR A 47 0.18 -12.28 -0.87
CA TYR A 47 -1.27 -12.14 -0.92
C TYR A 47 -1.88 -12.75 0.34
N ALA A 48 -2.79 -12.03 0.97
CA ALA A 48 -3.39 -12.49 2.21
C ALA A 48 -4.90 -12.25 2.25
N ARG A 49 -5.57 -13.08 3.06
CA ARG A 49 -6.97 -12.90 3.43
C ARG A 49 -7.07 -12.38 4.85
N MET A 50 -8.07 -11.53 5.06
CA MET A 50 -8.28 -10.88 6.36
C MET A 50 -9.45 -11.47 7.16
N ASP A 51 -10.14 -12.48 6.63
CA ASP A 51 -11.36 -13.05 7.24
C ASP A 51 -11.15 -13.53 8.68
N GLU A 52 -10.12 -14.33 8.91
CA GLU A 52 -9.84 -14.89 10.26
C GLU A 52 -9.46 -13.79 11.23
N ARG A 53 -8.70 -12.79 10.77
CA ARG A 53 -8.27 -11.68 11.59
C ARG A 53 -9.41 -10.73 11.93
N LEU A 54 -10.38 -10.58 11.03
CA LEU A 54 -11.56 -9.72 11.17
C LEU A 54 -12.78 -10.45 11.71
N ALA A 55 -12.71 -11.78 11.90
CA ALA A 55 -13.85 -12.61 12.28
C ALA A 55 -14.59 -12.16 13.55
N LYS A 56 -13.91 -11.49 14.47
CA LYS A 56 -14.50 -10.98 15.72
C LYS A 56 -14.92 -9.50 15.65
N GLU A 57 -14.62 -8.81 14.56
CA GLU A 57 -14.99 -7.40 14.39
C GLU A 57 -16.51 -7.28 14.14
N PRO A 58 -17.23 -6.47 14.95
CA PRO A 58 -18.68 -6.34 14.80
C PRO A 58 -19.11 -5.86 13.42
N LEU A 59 -18.35 -4.97 12.83
CA LEU A 59 -18.59 -4.43 11.49
C LEU A 59 -18.45 -5.53 10.42
N TRP A 60 -17.41 -6.37 10.52
CA TRP A 60 -17.24 -7.51 9.62
C TRP A 60 -18.41 -8.48 9.71
N GLN A 61 -18.84 -8.80 10.94
CA GLN A 61 -19.97 -9.69 11.18
C GLN A 61 -21.32 -9.14 10.67
N LYS A 62 -21.51 -7.82 10.76
CA LYS A 62 -22.69 -7.15 10.18
C LYS A 62 -22.76 -7.40 8.67
N TYR A 63 -21.70 -7.07 7.95
CA TYR A 63 -21.67 -7.21 6.50
C TYR A 63 -21.57 -8.66 6.02
N LEU A 64 -21.05 -9.57 6.82
CA LEU A 64 -21.05 -11.01 6.50
C LEU A 64 -22.46 -11.56 6.40
N LYS A 65 -23.40 -11.07 7.22
CA LYS A 65 -24.81 -11.47 7.16
C LYS A 65 -25.52 -10.93 5.92
N GLU A 66 -25.04 -9.84 5.38
CA GLU A 66 -25.62 -9.15 4.20
C GLU A 66 -24.93 -9.61 2.91
N ALA A 67 -23.78 -10.28 3.00
CA ALA A 67 -23.02 -10.71 1.85
C ALA A 67 -23.74 -11.81 1.05
N PRO A 68 -23.59 -11.82 -0.29
CA PRO A 68 -24.10 -12.91 -1.12
C PRO A 68 -23.53 -14.27 -0.65
N ALA A 69 -24.33 -15.32 -0.83
CA ALA A 69 -23.90 -16.68 -0.47
C ALA A 69 -22.60 -17.05 -1.16
N GLY A 70 -21.61 -17.50 -0.40
CA GLY A 70 -20.29 -17.88 -0.90
C GLY A 70 -19.32 -16.72 -1.11
N SER A 71 -19.64 -15.52 -0.62
CA SER A 71 -18.71 -14.38 -0.62
C SER A 71 -18.45 -13.85 0.79
N ASP A 72 -17.34 -13.14 0.95
CA ASP A 72 -17.04 -12.39 2.17
C ASP A 72 -17.69 -10.99 2.14
N PRO A 73 -17.58 -10.18 3.21
CA PRO A 73 -18.10 -8.81 3.25
C PRO A 73 -17.57 -7.88 2.15
N MET A 74 -16.39 -8.16 1.60
CA MET A 74 -15.82 -7.39 0.48
C MET A 74 -16.35 -7.86 -0.88
N GLY A 75 -17.19 -8.90 -0.93
CA GLY A 75 -17.70 -9.51 -2.16
C GLY A 75 -16.71 -10.47 -2.82
N LEU A 76 -15.69 -10.90 -2.09
CA LEU A 76 -14.65 -11.79 -2.60
C LEU A 76 -14.99 -13.25 -2.31
N HIS A 77 -14.57 -14.14 -3.21
CA HIS A 77 -14.70 -15.57 -3.00
C HIS A 77 -13.72 -16.04 -1.92
N PRO A 78 -14.18 -16.67 -0.82
CA PRO A 78 -13.36 -16.91 0.37
C PRO A 78 -12.17 -17.84 0.18
N THR A 79 -12.12 -18.63 -0.89
CA THR A 79 -11.01 -19.58 -1.14
C THR A 79 -10.21 -19.26 -2.40
N LYS A 80 -10.58 -18.23 -3.16
CA LYS A 80 -9.97 -17.97 -4.48
C LYS A 80 -9.36 -16.59 -4.63
N GLN A 81 -9.80 -15.63 -3.82
CA GLN A 81 -9.40 -14.22 -3.99
C GLN A 81 -8.80 -13.68 -2.70
N PRO A 82 -7.60 -13.12 -2.73
CA PRO A 82 -7.02 -12.43 -1.59
C PRO A 82 -7.76 -11.13 -1.28
N SER A 83 -7.75 -10.70 -0.02
CA SER A 83 -8.29 -9.41 0.38
C SER A 83 -7.30 -8.28 0.15
N ILE A 84 -6.04 -8.57 0.40
CA ILE A 84 -4.94 -7.61 0.31
C ILE A 84 -3.72 -8.21 -0.40
N GLU A 85 -2.92 -7.33 -0.95
CA GLU A 85 -1.55 -7.56 -1.37
C GLU A 85 -0.58 -6.81 -0.47
N LEU A 86 0.54 -7.43 -0.20
CA LEU A 86 1.68 -6.83 0.46
C LEU A 86 2.87 -6.90 -0.48
N PHE A 87 3.54 -5.79 -0.69
CA PHE A 87 4.82 -5.80 -1.41
C PHE A 87 5.76 -4.75 -0.83
N ASN A 88 7.05 -4.95 -1.03
CA ASN A 88 8.07 -4.03 -0.56
C ASN A 88 8.72 -3.28 -1.71
N THR A 89 9.07 -2.04 -1.44
CA THR A 89 10.05 -1.31 -2.23
C THR A 89 11.42 -1.43 -1.55
N GLU A 90 12.47 -1.54 -2.36
CA GLU A 90 13.83 -1.71 -1.86
C GLU A 90 14.47 -0.37 -1.41
N CYS A 91 13.67 0.68 -1.26
CA CYS A 91 14.08 1.99 -0.78
C CYS A 91 12.93 2.67 -0.04
N TYR A 92 13.20 3.80 0.59
CA TYR A 92 12.15 4.67 1.11
C TYR A 92 11.26 5.19 -0.04
N GLY A 93 10.00 4.80 -0.04
CA GLY A 93 9.01 5.12 -1.09
C GLY A 93 7.84 5.98 -0.58
N GLY A 94 8.04 6.80 0.44
CA GLY A 94 7.00 7.66 1.01
C GLY A 94 6.66 8.87 0.15
N PRO A 95 5.51 9.51 0.41
CA PRO A 95 5.22 10.82 -0.15
C PRO A 95 6.34 11.79 0.27
N LYS A 96 6.74 12.68 -0.62
CA LYS A 96 7.92 13.55 -0.42
C LYS A 96 9.22 12.78 -0.12
N GLN A 97 9.39 11.64 -0.77
CA GLN A 97 10.55 10.78 -0.58
C GLN A 97 11.90 11.50 -0.72
N TYR A 98 11.93 12.61 -1.43
CA TYR A 98 13.13 13.42 -1.65
C TYR A 98 13.32 14.52 -0.60
N ASP A 99 12.24 14.96 0.05
CA ASP A 99 12.27 16.05 1.03
C ASP A 99 12.39 15.52 2.47
N ASP A 100 11.70 14.41 2.75
CA ASP A 100 11.59 13.86 4.10
C ASP A 100 12.59 12.72 4.38
N PHE A 101 13.28 12.21 3.34
CA PHE A 101 14.27 11.16 3.55
C PHE A 101 15.50 11.73 4.28
N PRO A 102 15.90 11.12 5.39
CA PRO A 102 17.06 11.60 6.13
C PRO A 102 18.33 11.45 5.28
N ASN A 103 19.02 12.56 5.06
CA ASN A 103 20.25 12.62 4.27
C ASN A 103 21.48 12.06 5.02
N ALA A 104 21.30 11.28 6.05
CA ALA A 104 22.42 10.67 6.75
C ALA A 104 22.99 9.50 5.92
N PRO A 105 24.32 9.47 5.71
CA PRO A 105 24.96 8.47 4.84
C PRO A 105 24.79 7.02 5.29
N ASP A 106 24.42 6.82 6.53
CA ASP A 106 24.26 5.54 7.22
C ASP A 106 22.80 5.11 7.41
N GLN A 107 21.85 5.91 6.90
CA GLN A 107 20.43 5.58 6.98
C GLN A 107 19.98 4.84 5.74
N SER A 108 19.32 3.72 5.96
CA SER A 108 18.66 2.92 4.94
C SER A 108 17.25 2.59 5.38
N ALA A 109 16.31 2.67 4.47
CA ALA A 109 14.91 2.37 4.73
C ALA A 109 14.30 1.59 3.58
N PHE A 110 13.20 0.88 3.86
CA PHE A 110 12.36 0.26 2.86
C PHE A 110 10.89 0.52 3.18
N SER A 111 10.03 0.33 2.22
CA SER A 111 8.60 0.52 2.40
C SER A 111 7.87 -0.80 2.24
N ILE A 112 6.84 -1.01 3.07
CA ILE A 112 5.82 -2.02 2.81
C ILE A 112 4.55 -1.31 2.38
N ILE A 113 4.05 -1.71 1.24
CA ILE A 113 2.80 -1.22 0.68
C ILE A 113 1.74 -2.29 0.95
N VAL A 114 0.58 -1.83 1.41
CA VAL A 114 -0.60 -2.66 1.64
C VAL A 114 -1.66 -2.21 0.66
N GLU A 115 -2.03 -3.07 -0.25
CA GLU A 115 -3.01 -2.79 -1.29
C GLU A 115 -4.30 -3.56 -1.05
N LEU A 116 -5.44 -2.87 -1.19
CA LEU A 116 -6.77 -3.44 -1.08
C LEU A 116 -7.31 -3.76 -2.48
N PHE A 117 -7.48 -5.04 -2.80
CA PHE A 117 -7.86 -5.45 -4.15
C PHE A 117 -9.29 -5.15 -4.56
N SER A 118 -10.21 -5.14 -3.63
CA SER A 118 -11.62 -4.98 -3.97
C SER A 118 -12.28 -3.96 -3.03
N PRO A 119 -11.91 -2.67 -3.13
CA PRO A 119 -12.55 -1.65 -2.32
C PRO A 119 -14.05 -1.60 -2.59
N ARG A 120 -14.84 -1.33 -1.54
CA ARG A 120 -16.28 -1.12 -1.64
C ARG A 120 -16.62 0.33 -1.98
N SER A 121 -15.73 1.26 -1.66
CA SER A 121 -15.86 2.67 -2.03
C SER A 121 -15.91 2.84 -3.54
N ARG A 122 -16.75 3.77 -4.01
CA ARG A 122 -16.86 4.14 -5.42
C ARG A 122 -16.81 5.65 -5.53
N GLY A 123 -15.90 6.13 -6.36
CA GLY A 123 -15.79 7.52 -6.72
C GLY A 123 -16.51 7.86 -8.02
N SER A 124 -16.32 9.09 -8.48
CA SER A 124 -16.90 9.56 -9.73
C SER A 124 -15.95 10.47 -10.51
N VAL A 125 -16.13 10.51 -11.82
CA VAL A 125 -15.51 11.48 -12.71
C VAL A 125 -16.64 12.12 -13.52
N THR A 126 -16.79 13.44 -13.39
CA THR A 126 -17.88 14.19 -14.01
C THR A 126 -17.34 15.39 -14.78
N LEU A 127 -18.10 15.88 -15.76
CA LEU A 127 -17.73 17.10 -16.46
C LEU A 127 -17.91 18.31 -15.55
N ALA A 128 -16.90 19.18 -15.49
CA ALA A 128 -16.97 20.46 -14.78
C ALA A 128 -17.85 21.48 -15.49
N SER A 129 -17.90 21.43 -16.84
CA SER A 129 -18.67 22.33 -17.69
C SER A 129 -18.89 21.73 -19.09
N ARG A 130 -19.48 22.50 -20.00
CA ARG A 130 -19.59 22.16 -21.43
C ARG A 130 -18.32 22.48 -22.23
N ASP A 131 -17.37 23.18 -21.63
CA ASP A 131 -16.09 23.47 -22.26
C ASP A 131 -15.25 22.18 -22.35
N PRO A 132 -14.88 21.71 -23.55
CA PRO A 132 -14.12 20.48 -23.73
C PRO A 132 -12.67 20.57 -23.22
N VAL A 133 -12.16 21.78 -22.96
CA VAL A 133 -10.81 22.02 -22.42
C VAL A 133 -10.80 22.06 -20.89
N ALA A 134 -11.96 22.19 -20.26
CA ALA A 134 -12.06 22.21 -18.81
C ALA A 134 -11.71 20.83 -18.21
N ASN A 135 -10.87 20.82 -17.17
CA ASN A 135 -10.55 19.60 -16.45
C ASN A 135 -11.82 19.00 -15.81
N PRO A 136 -11.98 17.68 -15.83
CA PRO A 136 -13.09 17.03 -15.15
C PRO A 136 -13.00 17.19 -13.63
N VAL A 137 -14.14 17.08 -12.96
CA VAL A 137 -14.21 16.94 -11.52
C VAL A 137 -13.96 15.45 -11.21
N VAL A 138 -12.92 15.17 -10.44
CA VAL A 138 -12.55 13.81 -10.02
C VAL A 138 -12.75 13.71 -8.52
N ASP A 139 -13.66 12.85 -8.10
CA ASP A 139 -13.85 12.47 -6.70
C ASP A 139 -13.50 10.97 -6.56
N PRO A 140 -12.35 10.62 -5.99
CA PRO A 140 -11.97 9.21 -5.80
C PRO A 140 -12.76 8.54 -4.67
N ALA A 141 -13.41 9.29 -3.80
CA ALA A 141 -14.18 8.82 -2.64
C ALA A 141 -13.42 7.75 -1.82
N PHE A 142 -12.10 7.93 -1.61
CA PHE A 142 -11.29 6.98 -0.87
C PHE A 142 -11.85 6.75 0.54
N LEU A 143 -11.93 5.48 0.95
CA LEU A 143 -12.41 5.07 2.28
C LEU A 143 -13.84 5.54 2.62
N ALA A 144 -14.66 5.90 1.62
CA ALA A 144 -16.06 6.27 1.83
C ALA A 144 -16.90 5.11 2.40
N HIS A 145 -16.49 3.88 2.10
CA HIS A 145 -17.11 2.69 2.68
C HIS A 145 -16.28 2.19 3.90
N GLU A 146 -16.95 2.01 5.03
CA GLU A 146 -16.32 1.67 6.31
C GLU A 146 -15.52 0.35 6.31
N LEU A 147 -15.89 -0.61 5.46
CA LEU A 147 -15.14 -1.87 5.30
C LEU A 147 -13.75 -1.66 4.70
N ASP A 148 -13.57 -0.68 3.83
CA ASP A 148 -12.27 -0.42 3.21
C ASP A 148 -11.27 0.03 4.26
N LEU A 149 -11.68 0.92 5.15
CA LEU A 149 -10.87 1.35 6.29
C LEU A 149 -10.59 0.18 7.25
N LEU A 150 -11.60 -0.65 7.52
CA LEU A 150 -11.47 -1.82 8.39
C LEU A 150 -10.41 -2.79 7.86
N VAL A 151 -10.52 -3.18 6.59
CA VAL A 151 -9.63 -4.17 5.98
C VAL A 151 -8.22 -3.60 5.82
N LEU A 152 -8.10 -2.35 5.37
CA LEU A 152 -6.80 -1.72 5.14
C LEU A 152 -6.04 -1.48 6.46
N SER A 153 -6.71 -1.05 7.52
CA SER A 153 -6.09 -0.87 8.83
C SER A 153 -5.64 -2.19 9.46
N GLU A 154 -6.39 -3.28 9.27
CA GLU A 154 -5.96 -4.60 9.68
C GLU A 154 -4.81 -5.12 8.80
N GLY A 155 -4.83 -4.84 7.51
CA GLY A 155 -3.73 -5.14 6.59
C GLY A 155 -2.43 -4.45 7.00
N CYS A 156 -2.48 -3.17 7.38
CA CYS A 156 -1.33 -2.43 7.91
C CYS A 156 -0.82 -3.03 9.21
N ARG A 157 -1.72 -3.39 10.14
CA ARG A 157 -1.35 -4.06 11.38
C ARG A 157 -0.69 -5.42 11.12
N PHE A 158 -1.23 -6.19 10.19
CA PHE A 158 -0.67 -7.49 9.80
C PHE A 158 0.73 -7.34 9.18
N ALA A 159 0.91 -6.40 8.27
CA ALA A 159 2.22 -6.13 7.66
C ALA A 159 3.26 -5.69 8.70
N ASP A 160 2.87 -4.82 9.64
CA ASP A 160 3.72 -4.42 10.76
C ASP A 160 4.11 -5.63 11.63
N GLU A 161 3.17 -6.53 11.89
CA GLU A 161 3.42 -7.76 12.62
C GLU A 161 4.44 -8.66 11.91
N VAL A 162 4.31 -8.83 10.59
CA VAL A 162 5.25 -9.60 9.78
C VAL A 162 6.65 -9.01 9.85
N ILE A 163 6.78 -7.70 9.72
CA ILE A 163 8.08 -7.02 9.71
C ILE A 163 8.72 -7.00 11.10
N THR A 164 7.94 -6.77 12.14
CA THR A 164 8.48 -6.58 13.49
C THR A 164 8.67 -7.88 14.28
N LYS A 165 7.99 -8.96 13.87
CA LYS A 165 8.08 -10.27 14.56
C LYS A 165 8.57 -11.40 13.64
N GLY A 166 8.75 -11.13 12.36
CA GLY A 166 9.19 -12.12 11.39
C GLY A 166 10.62 -12.58 11.65
N ALA A 167 10.86 -13.89 11.57
CA ALA A 167 12.21 -14.41 11.61
C ALA A 167 13.04 -13.84 10.45
N GLY A 168 14.18 -13.23 10.74
CA GLY A 168 15.07 -12.59 9.76
C GLY A 168 14.79 -11.11 9.51
N THR A 169 13.66 -10.55 9.93
CA THR A 169 13.41 -9.10 9.86
C THR A 169 13.70 -8.41 11.18
N THR A 170 13.47 -9.07 12.31
CA THR A 170 13.73 -8.55 13.66
C THR A 170 15.17 -8.12 13.89
N ASP A 171 16.12 -8.78 13.26
CA ASP A 171 17.55 -8.47 13.39
C ASP A 171 17.99 -7.32 12.46
N VAL A 172 17.16 -6.97 11.50
CA VAL A 172 17.45 -6.01 10.44
C VAL A 172 16.75 -4.67 10.67
N VAL A 173 15.50 -4.71 11.15
CA VAL A 173 14.66 -3.52 11.33
C VAL A 173 14.98 -2.85 12.66
N THR A 174 15.33 -1.57 12.63
CA THR A 174 15.66 -0.77 13.82
C THR A 174 14.53 0.14 14.26
N GLY A 175 13.54 0.38 13.41
CA GLY A 175 12.40 1.21 13.74
C GLY A 175 11.52 1.54 12.55
N SER A 176 10.37 2.16 12.80
CA SER A 176 9.52 2.72 11.75
C SER A 176 10.01 4.10 11.33
N TRP A 177 9.72 4.47 10.09
CA TRP A 177 9.98 5.79 9.56
C TRP A 177 8.70 6.41 8.97
N PRO A 178 8.38 7.69 9.19
CA PRO A 178 8.97 8.54 10.24
C PRO A 178 8.71 8.00 11.65
N LYS A 179 9.57 8.39 12.60
CA LYS A 179 9.51 7.89 13.98
C LYS A 179 8.11 8.04 14.57
N GLY A 180 7.65 7.00 15.26
CA GLY A 180 6.34 6.99 15.92
C GLY A 180 5.20 6.33 15.12
N LEU A 181 5.43 5.90 13.90
CA LEU A 181 4.45 5.15 13.11
C LEU A 181 4.66 3.63 13.27
N GLY A 182 4.00 3.00 14.18
CA GLY A 182 3.96 1.55 14.31
C GLY A 182 5.05 0.95 15.21
N TYR A 183 6.31 1.18 14.93
CA TYR A 183 7.43 0.73 15.74
C TYR A 183 7.72 1.74 16.84
N GLY A 184 7.00 1.65 17.94
CA GLY A 184 7.23 2.52 19.09
C GLY A 184 8.56 2.21 19.77
N GLU A 185 9.11 3.18 20.53
CA GLU A 185 10.25 2.98 21.42
C GLU A 185 10.04 1.83 22.43
N SER A 186 8.80 1.38 22.61
CA SER A 186 8.38 0.28 23.47
C SER A 186 8.21 -1.07 22.76
N GLY A 187 8.37 -1.16 21.46
CA GLY A 187 8.12 -2.39 20.69
C GLY A 187 6.67 -2.89 20.74
N GLN A 188 5.74 -2.07 21.18
CA GLN A 188 4.33 -2.46 21.24
C GLN A 188 3.67 -2.28 19.89
N MET A 189 3.05 -3.34 19.41
CA MET A 189 2.21 -3.31 18.22
C MET A 189 0.95 -2.53 18.50
N ARG A 190 0.62 -1.64 17.58
CA ARG A 190 -0.65 -0.90 17.63
C ARG A 190 -1.83 -1.83 17.40
N THR A 191 -2.93 -1.51 18.04
CA THR A 191 -4.22 -2.12 17.70
C THR A 191 -4.65 -1.68 16.29
N ARG A 192 -5.54 -2.43 15.65
CA ARG A 192 -6.09 -2.04 14.35
C ARG A 192 -6.63 -0.61 14.33
N LYS A 193 -7.34 -0.20 15.40
CA LYS A 193 -7.91 1.15 15.50
C LYS A 193 -6.87 2.26 15.52
N GLU A 194 -5.69 2.01 16.04
CA GLU A 194 -4.59 2.97 16.04
C GLU A 194 -3.98 3.16 14.65
N TRP A 195 -4.18 2.20 13.74
CA TRP A 195 -3.81 2.33 12.34
C TRP A 195 -4.79 3.16 11.49
N GLU A 196 -6.05 3.32 11.93
CA GLU A 196 -7.07 4.02 11.15
C GLU A 196 -6.71 5.48 10.79
N PRO A 197 -6.19 6.32 11.70
CA PRO A 197 -5.74 7.66 11.34
C PRO A 197 -4.63 7.64 10.29
N TYR A 198 -3.63 6.76 10.46
CA TYR A 198 -2.55 6.61 9.50
C TYR A 198 -3.07 6.23 8.11
N VAL A 199 -3.99 5.28 8.03
CA VAL A 199 -4.60 4.86 6.76
C VAL A 199 -5.37 6.02 6.11
N LYS A 200 -6.13 6.80 6.87
CA LYS A 200 -6.86 7.96 6.36
C LYS A 200 -5.95 9.03 5.77
N ASP A 201 -4.79 9.26 6.39
CA ASP A 201 -3.85 10.30 5.98
C ASP A 201 -2.97 9.86 4.78
N HIS A 202 -2.77 8.54 4.59
CA HIS A 202 -1.80 8.02 3.63
C HIS A 202 -2.41 7.13 2.54
N ALA A 203 -3.72 6.85 2.58
CA ALA A 203 -4.36 6.07 1.54
C ALA A 203 -4.33 6.82 0.20
N THR A 204 -3.90 6.10 -0.83
CA THR A 204 -3.83 6.62 -2.19
C THR A 204 -4.15 5.50 -3.18
N THR A 205 -4.20 5.81 -4.46
CA THR A 205 -4.39 4.79 -5.51
C THR A 205 -3.05 4.32 -6.07
N CYS A 206 -2.98 3.05 -6.43
CA CYS A 206 -1.86 2.47 -7.16
C CYS A 206 -2.06 2.59 -8.70
N LYS A 207 -2.69 3.65 -9.19
CA LYS A 207 -2.90 3.97 -10.61
C LYS A 207 -3.79 3.00 -11.41
N PHE A 208 -4.52 2.11 -10.78
CA PHE A 208 -5.45 1.20 -11.45
C PHE A 208 -6.91 1.67 -11.29
N PHE A 209 -7.54 2.03 -12.41
CA PHE A 209 -8.96 2.38 -12.47
C PHE A 209 -9.86 1.14 -12.69
N TYR A 210 -9.58 0.06 -11.98
CA TYR A 210 -10.25 -1.22 -12.19
C TYR A 210 -11.79 -1.21 -12.00
N PRO A 211 -12.39 -0.45 -11.07
CA PRO A 211 -13.85 -0.46 -10.91
C PRO A 211 -14.64 0.12 -12.08
N TYR A 212 -13.99 0.94 -12.92
CA TYR A 212 -14.71 1.64 -14.00
C TYR A 212 -15.04 0.76 -15.22
N CYS A 213 -14.33 -0.34 -15.40
CA CYS A 213 -14.55 -1.24 -16.53
C CYS A 213 -15.74 -2.20 -16.32
N ILE A 214 -16.05 -2.54 -15.06
CA ILE A 214 -17.11 -3.54 -14.77
C ILE A 214 -18.52 -3.01 -15.02
N GLU A 215 -18.77 -1.71 -14.79
CA GLU A 215 -20.10 -1.14 -15.03
C GLU A 215 -20.42 -1.02 -16.53
N ARG A 216 -19.44 -0.74 -17.38
CA ARG A 216 -19.67 -0.69 -18.83
C ARG A 216 -19.99 -2.05 -19.47
N GLU A 217 -19.48 -3.13 -18.93
CA GLU A 217 -19.84 -4.48 -19.41
C GLU A 217 -21.27 -4.85 -19.03
N ARG A 218 -21.71 -4.53 -17.84
CA ARG A 218 -23.09 -4.78 -17.39
C ARG A 218 -24.13 -3.94 -18.12
N GLU A 219 -23.78 -2.74 -18.58
CA GLU A 219 -24.68 -1.93 -19.41
C GLU A 219 -24.74 -2.41 -20.86
N ARG A 220 -23.66 -2.98 -21.41
CA ARG A 220 -23.65 -3.57 -22.76
C ARG A 220 -24.44 -4.87 -22.86
N GLU A 221 -24.56 -5.62 -21.78
CA GLU A 221 -25.38 -6.84 -21.72
C GLU A 221 -26.88 -6.56 -21.56
N ARG A 222 -27.31 -5.29 -21.36
CA ARG A 222 -28.71 -4.86 -21.24
C ARG A 222 -29.27 -4.14 -22.48
N CYS A 223 -28.46 -3.94 -23.49
CA CYS A 223 -28.85 -3.46 -24.81
C CYS A 223 -28.77 -4.57 -25.86
#